data_e867d2db3a33d8ea72094913faac18f4
#
_entry.id   e867d2db3a33d8ea72094913faac18f4
#
_cell.length_a   1.000
_cell.length_b   1.000
_cell.length_c   1.000
_cell.angle_alpha   90.00
_cell.angle_beta   90.00
_cell.angle_gamma   90.00
#
_symmetry.space_group_name_H-M   'P 1'
#
loop_
_entity.id
_entity.type
_entity.pdbx_description
1 polymer ?
#
loop_
_entity_poly.entity_id
_entity_poly.type
_entity_poly.pdbx_seq_one_letter_code
_entity_poly.pdbx_strand_id
1 'polypeptide(L)'
;QLGPIFDKKLESVSISPPLPAYDVTAHSILSSVTELYGQELPRTMLREHYRCAPEIIEFCNKMFYNSELIAMKAKSSDDPWPTLMVRKTPPGNHMRTLRRALTKGTYSQREIDTVEELIGGVVDGVDFREILGGEESGSDYMLGIATPYRLQADRLSEAICSTADLPEMSSLSETIHKFQGRGAKAMILSTVVDESRIGHMKLRFVDDPRMINVAVSRAKEKFILVTNHDEVPRSKIIKALIDYVRFQNPNQVTESEVLSVFDLLYKEYSERLNE
;
A
#
# COMPACT_ATOMS: atom_id res chain seq x y z
N GLN A 1 13.63 5.44 0.26
CA GLN A 1 13.87 5.01 1.66
C GLN A 1 12.86 5.69 2.56
N LEU A 2 12.23 4.94 3.46
CA LEU A 2 11.31 5.50 4.45
C LEU A 2 12.07 6.45 5.39
N GLY A 3 11.39 7.52 5.84
CA GLY A 3 11.95 8.43 6.83
C GLY A 3 12.14 7.76 8.20
N PRO A 4 12.80 8.43 9.14
CA PRO A 4 12.96 7.93 10.50
C PRO A 4 11.59 7.71 11.15
N ILE A 5 11.46 6.62 11.92
CA ILE A 5 10.27 6.37 12.74
C ILE A 5 10.36 7.29 13.95
N PHE A 6 9.35 8.13 14.12
CA PHE A 6 9.28 9.04 15.24
C PHE A 6 9.06 8.27 16.55
N ASP A 7 10.04 8.29 17.46
CA ASP A 7 9.92 7.75 18.81
C ASP A 7 9.77 8.90 19.79
N LYS A 8 8.60 8.99 20.45
CA LYS A 8 8.33 9.98 21.49
C LYS A 8 9.32 9.96 22.65
N LYS A 9 10.02 8.84 22.87
CA LYS A 9 11.07 8.75 23.90
C LYS A 9 12.32 9.56 23.55
N LEU A 10 12.56 9.81 22.26
CA LEU A 10 13.67 10.64 21.80
C LEU A 10 13.41 12.14 22.04
N GLU A 11 12.14 12.58 22.09
CA GLU A 11 11.78 13.97 22.46
C GLU A 11 12.20 14.32 23.90
N SER A 12 12.26 13.33 24.80
CA SER A 12 12.64 13.55 26.19
C SER A 12 14.16 13.72 26.40
N VAL A 13 14.96 13.43 25.37
CA VAL A 13 16.41 13.65 25.37
C VAL A 13 16.67 15.05 24.84
N SER A 14 16.63 16.03 25.72
CA SER A 14 16.79 17.47 25.46
C SER A 14 18.24 17.84 25.11
N ILE A 15 18.85 17.18 24.13
CA ILE A 15 20.17 17.56 23.63
C ILE A 15 19.95 18.27 22.30
N SER A 16 20.19 19.57 22.25
CA SER A 16 20.23 20.31 21.00
C SER A 16 21.36 19.78 20.14
N PRO A 17 21.07 19.27 18.92
CA PRO A 17 22.13 18.78 18.04
C PRO A 17 23.08 19.95 17.66
N PRO A 18 24.39 19.71 17.55
CA PRO A 18 25.35 20.73 17.19
C PRO A 18 25.14 21.30 15.78
N LEU A 19 24.55 20.52 14.90
CA LEU A 19 24.11 20.92 13.55
C LEU A 19 22.72 20.33 13.27
N PRO A 20 21.87 21.02 12.46
CA PRO A 20 20.56 20.51 12.07
C PRO A 20 20.59 19.10 11.48
N ALA A 21 21.62 18.78 10.71
CA ALA A 21 21.83 17.47 10.11
C ALA A 21 21.94 16.32 11.12
N TYR A 22 22.27 16.59 12.37
CA TYR A 22 22.34 15.58 13.46
C TYR A 22 21.04 15.41 14.22
N ASP A 23 19.98 16.12 13.82
CA ASP A 23 18.67 15.92 14.44
C ASP A 23 18.09 14.57 14.06
N VAL A 24 18.16 13.60 14.96
CA VAL A 24 17.67 12.22 14.76
C VAL A 24 16.15 12.14 14.62
N THR A 25 15.42 13.20 14.96
CA THR A 25 13.96 13.26 14.77
C THR A 25 13.59 13.68 13.33
N ALA A 26 14.46 14.44 12.68
CA ALA A 26 14.26 14.95 11.33
C ALA A 26 15.01 14.13 10.26
N HIS A 27 16.16 13.55 10.60
CA HIS A 27 17.08 12.94 9.67
C HIS A 27 17.33 11.45 9.96
N SER A 28 17.36 10.64 8.90
CA SER A 28 17.99 9.33 8.91
C SER A 28 19.51 9.48 8.74
N ILE A 29 20.30 8.46 9.05
CA ILE A 29 21.76 8.47 8.82
C ILE A 29 22.08 8.93 7.39
N LEU A 30 21.39 8.39 6.39
CA LEU A 30 21.62 8.76 4.99
C LEU A 30 21.30 10.23 4.71
N SER A 31 20.19 10.75 5.21
CA SER A 31 19.83 12.15 5.01
C SER A 31 20.76 13.09 5.79
N SER A 32 21.22 12.70 6.98
CA SER A 32 22.24 13.44 7.74
C SER A 32 23.55 13.58 6.96
N VAL A 33 24.07 12.46 6.47
CA VAL A 33 25.30 12.46 5.66
C VAL A 33 25.12 13.26 4.36
N THR A 34 23.96 13.15 3.74
CA THR A 34 23.63 13.90 2.53
C THR A 34 23.60 15.41 2.78
N GLU A 35 23.08 15.84 3.92
CA GLU A 35 23.01 17.26 4.29
C GLU A 35 24.37 17.82 4.68
N LEU A 36 25.17 17.04 5.43
CA LEU A 36 26.50 17.45 5.86
C LEU A 36 27.47 17.64 4.71
N TYR A 37 27.49 16.73 3.76
CA TYR A 37 28.48 16.73 2.68
C TYR A 37 27.95 17.25 1.34
N GLY A 38 26.63 17.46 1.21
CA GLY A 38 26.03 18.08 0.06
C GLY A 38 26.45 17.45 -1.28
N GLN A 39 26.99 18.27 -2.17
CA GLN A 39 27.47 17.83 -3.49
C GLN A 39 28.84 17.13 -3.45
N GLU A 40 29.58 17.27 -2.37
CA GLU A 40 30.88 16.61 -2.21
C GLU A 40 30.75 15.10 -1.93
N LEU A 41 29.55 14.65 -1.54
CA LEU A 41 29.29 13.24 -1.31
C LEU A 41 29.24 12.47 -2.64
N PRO A 42 30.17 11.51 -2.89
CA PRO A 42 30.09 10.66 -4.05
C PRO A 42 28.78 9.87 -4.05
N ARG A 43 27.99 9.99 -5.11
CA ARG A 43 26.70 9.30 -5.23
C ARG A 43 26.63 8.55 -6.54
N THR A 44 26.27 7.28 -6.45
CA THR A 44 25.94 6.46 -7.62
C THR A 44 24.52 5.95 -7.47
N MET A 45 23.69 6.24 -8.45
CA MET A 45 22.33 5.71 -8.50
C MET A 45 22.36 4.40 -9.29
N LEU A 46 21.86 3.32 -8.66
CA LEU A 46 21.63 2.07 -9.35
C LEU A 46 20.34 2.23 -10.16
N ARG A 47 20.45 2.24 -11.48
CA ARG A 47 19.32 2.50 -12.39
C ARG A 47 18.60 1.23 -12.83
N GLU A 48 19.29 0.10 -12.85
CA GLU A 48 18.72 -1.17 -13.30
C GLU A 48 17.80 -1.76 -12.24
N HIS A 49 16.57 -2.07 -12.65
CA HIS A 49 15.55 -2.64 -11.78
C HIS A 49 15.09 -4.01 -12.27
N TYR A 50 15.37 -5.05 -11.50
CA TYR A 50 15.15 -6.45 -11.86
C TYR A 50 13.93 -7.09 -11.18
N ARG A 51 13.30 -6.42 -10.20
CA ARG A 51 12.28 -7.03 -9.34
C ARG A 51 10.88 -6.98 -9.95
N CYS A 52 10.39 -5.79 -10.25
CA CYS A 52 9.01 -5.56 -10.61
C CYS A 52 8.79 -5.74 -12.11
N ALA A 53 7.56 -6.12 -12.49
CA ALA A 53 7.09 -6.00 -13.85
C ALA A 53 7.24 -4.55 -14.35
N PRO A 54 7.49 -4.35 -15.66
CA PRO A 54 7.76 -3.02 -16.21
C PRO A 54 6.68 -1.98 -15.89
N GLU A 55 5.40 -2.36 -15.98
CA GLU A 55 4.28 -1.46 -15.73
C GLU A 55 4.24 -0.96 -14.28
N ILE A 56 4.63 -1.81 -13.31
CA ILE A 56 4.66 -1.45 -11.89
C ILE A 56 5.77 -0.46 -11.62
N ILE A 57 6.99 -0.79 -12.09
CA ILE A 57 8.14 0.08 -11.79
C ILE A 57 8.09 1.38 -12.58
N GLU A 58 7.42 1.41 -13.72
CA GLU A 58 7.27 2.62 -14.52
C GLU A 58 6.50 3.71 -13.79
N PHE A 59 5.44 3.35 -13.05
CA PHE A 59 4.76 4.30 -12.16
C PHE A 59 5.75 4.91 -11.14
N CYS A 60 6.49 4.07 -10.42
CA CYS A 60 7.49 4.55 -9.47
C CYS A 60 8.56 5.40 -10.13
N ASN A 61 9.01 5.01 -11.31
CA ASN A 61 10.04 5.69 -12.08
C ASN A 61 9.62 7.12 -12.44
N LYS A 62 8.40 7.28 -12.96
CA LYS A 62 7.82 8.59 -13.30
C LYS A 62 7.59 9.46 -12.08
N MET A 63 7.09 8.87 -10.98
CA MET A 63 6.69 9.64 -9.80
C MET A 63 7.84 9.98 -8.86
N PHE A 64 8.88 9.14 -8.76
CA PHE A 64 9.87 9.24 -7.68
C PHE A 64 11.33 9.24 -8.16
N TYR A 65 11.59 8.85 -9.41
CA TYR A 65 12.96 8.66 -9.91
C TYR A 65 13.26 9.43 -11.21
N ASN A 66 12.45 10.44 -11.55
CA ASN A 66 12.64 11.30 -12.73
C ASN A 66 12.82 10.52 -14.04
N SER A 67 12.20 9.34 -14.14
CA SER A 67 12.33 8.43 -15.29
C SER A 67 13.76 7.92 -15.54
N GLU A 68 14.60 7.86 -14.51
CA GLU A 68 15.99 7.40 -14.62
C GLU A 68 16.17 5.89 -14.46
N LEU A 69 15.14 5.16 -13.95
CA LEU A 69 15.23 3.71 -13.79
C LEU A 69 15.05 3.01 -15.13
N ILE A 70 15.73 1.86 -15.26
CA ILE A 70 15.68 0.97 -16.42
C ILE A 70 15.03 -0.35 -15.94
N ALA A 71 13.84 -0.67 -16.45
CA ALA A 71 13.20 -1.93 -16.16
C ALA A 71 13.93 -3.05 -16.91
N MET A 72 14.49 -4.01 -16.18
CA MET A 72 15.25 -5.13 -16.76
C MET A 72 14.42 -6.43 -16.84
N LYS A 73 13.29 -6.51 -16.13
CA LYS A 73 12.38 -7.64 -16.19
C LYS A 73 11.59 -7.57 -17.50
N ALA A 74 11.51 -8.71 -18.23
CA ALA A 74 10.69 -8.81 -19.43
C ALA A 74 9.20 -8.80 -19.04
N LYS A 75 8.36 -8.25 -19.94
CA LYS A 75 6.91 -8.37 -19.82
C LYS A 75 6.50 -9.83 -20.06
N SER A 76 5.68 -10.38 -19.16
CA SER A 76 5.06 -11.68 -19.40
C SER A 76 3.94 -11.49 -20.44
N SER A 77 4.06 -12.14 -21.61
CA SER A 77 3.07 -12.04 -22.69
C SER A 77 1.85 -12.95 -22.47
N ASP A 78 2.01 -13.97 -21.64
CA ASP A 78 1.03 -15.09 -21.53
C ASP A 78 0.21 -15.03 -20.24
N ASP A 79 0.37 -13.98 -19.44
CA ASP A 79 -0.36 -13.81 -18.19
C ASP A 79 -1.71 -13.12 -18.48
N PRO A 80 -2.86 -13.81 -18.31
CA PRO A 80 -4.18 -13.24 -18.58
C PRO A 80 -4.58 -12.14 -17.59
N TRP A 81 -3.84 -12.05 -16.45
CA TRP A 81 -4.17 -11.11 -15.40
C TRP A 81 -3.45 -9.77 -15.55
N PRO A 82 -4.16 -8.67 -15.27
CA PRO A 82 -3.53 -7.36 -15.31
C PRO A 82 -2.42 -7.22 -14.28
N THR A 83 -1.36 -6.53 -14.67
CA THR A 83 -0.21 -6.21 -13.80
C THR A 83 -0.57 -5.22 -12.70
N LEU A 84 -1.47 -4.28 -13.02
CA LEU A 84 -1.94 -3.22 -12.12
C LEU A 84 -3.46 -3.19 -12.07
N MET A 85 -4.01 -3.15 -10.85
CA MET A 85 -5.45 -3.05 -10.62
C MET A 85 -5.76 -2.04 -9.51
N VAL A 86 -6.93 -1.43 -9.60
CA VAL A 86 -7.54 -0.64 -8.54
C VAL A 86 -8.90 -1.21 -8.23
N ARG A 87 -9.11 -1.56 -6.97
CA ARG A 87 -10.42 -1.97 -6.46
C ARG A 87 -10.88 -0.91 -5.48
N LYS A 88 -11.90 -0.15 -5.85
CA LYS A 88 -12.50 0.85 -4.98
C LYS A 88 -13.55 0.21 -4.09
N THR A 89 -13.57 0.60 -2.82
CA THR A 89 -14.72 0.28 -1.97
C THR A 89 -15.91 1.17 -2.35
N PRO A 90 -17.14 0.75 -2.06
CA PRO A 90 -18.29 1.63 -2.19
C PRO A 90 -18.07 2.95 -1.43
N PRO A 91 -18.62 4.08 -1.89
CA PRO A 91 -18.45 5.37 -1.23
C PRO A 91 -18.96 5.35 0.21
N GLY A 92 -18.41 6.23 1.05
CA GLY A 92 -18.83 6.43 2.42
C GLY A 92 -17.70 6.44 3.45
N ASN A 93 -18.06 6.76 4.69
CA ASN A 93 -17.11 6.92 5.80
C ASN A 93 -16.92 5.61 6.57
N HIS A 94 -15.99 4.78 6.10
CA HIS A 94 -15.81 3.41 6.61
C HIS A 94 -14.63 3.26 7.56
N MET A 95 -13.76 4.25 7.66
CA MET A 95 -12.64 4.24 8.59
C MET A 95 -13.10 4.30 10.03
N ARG A 96 -12.54 3.44 10.88
CA ARG A 96 -12.81 3.41 12.32
C ARG A 96 -11.51 3.51 13.10
N THR A 97 -11.54 4.24 14.20
CA THR A 97 -10.40 4.38 15.11
C THR A 97 -10.80 3.92 16.51
N LEU A 98 -10.18 2.83 16.96
CA LEU A 98 -10.37 2.31 18.32
C LEU A 98 -9.39 3.01 19.28
N ARG A 99 -9.92 3.60 20.37
CA ARG A 99 -9.12 4.36 21.35
C ARG A 99 -9.01 3.68 22.72
N ARG A 100 -9.93 2.78 23.07
CA ARG A 100 -10.12 2.24 24.43
C ARG A 100 -10.13 0.72 24.53
N ALA A 101 -9.73 0.00 23.50
CA ALA A 101 -9.67 -1.46 23.54
C ALA A 101 -8.25 -1.95 23.79
N LEU A 102 -8.11 -3.24 24.10
CA LEU A 102 -6.82 -3.94 24.14
C LEU A 102 -6.07 -3.76 22.81
N THR A 103 -6.83 -3.65 21.70
CA THR A 103 -6.34 -3.35 20.37
C THR A 103 -6.65 -1.91 20.01
N LYS A 104 -5.64 -1.03 20.04
CA LYS A 104 -5.75 0.36 19.59
C LYS A 104 -5.29 0.48 18.14
N GLY A 105 -6.01 1.27 17.33
CA GLY A 105 -5.57 1.51 15.96
C GLY A 105 -6.68 1.98 15.04
N THR A 106 -6.36 2.05 13.77
CA THR A 106 -7.25 2.47 12.70
C THR A 106 -7.43 1.32 11.71
N TYR A 107 -8.66 1.12 11.24
CA TYR A 107 -8.99 0.11 10.25
C TYR A 107 -10.19 0.53 9.40
N SER A 108 -10.39 -0.11 8.27
CA SER A 108 -11.55 -0.03 7.40
C SER A 108 -12.08 -1.44 7.16
N GLN A 109 -13.26 -1.76 7.69
CA GLN A 109 -13.85 -3.08 7.49
C GLN A 109 -14.16 -3.31 6.01
N ARG A 110 -14.66 -2.31 5.28
CA ARG A 110 -14.94 -2.47 3.85
C ARG A 110 -13.73 -2.81 3.01
N GLU A 111 -12.57 -2.23 3.32
CA GLU A 111 -11.36 -2.64 2.61
C GLU A 111 -10.94 -4.06 2.95
N ILE A 112 -11.19 -4.54 4.19
CA ILE A 112 -10.95 -5.93 4.58
C ILE A 112 -11.87 -6.85 3.77
N ASP A 113 -13.17 -6.58 3.79
CA ASP A 113 -14.18 -7.38 3.08
C ASP A 113 -13.93 -7.39 1.56
N THR A 114 -13.47 -6.25 1.00
CA THR A 114 -13.07 -6.14 -0.41
C THR A 114 -11.82 -6.99 -0.72
N VAL A 115 -10.86 -7.06 0.21
CA VAL A 115 -9.68 -7.93 0.06
C VAL A 115 -10.09 -9.40 0.17
N GLU A 116 -11.00 -9.75 1.09
CA GLU A 116 -11.54 -11.11 1.20
C GLU A 116 -12.28 -11.54 -0.08
N GLU A 117 -13.14 -10.66 -0.62
CA GLU A 117 -13.82 -10.88 -1.90
C GLU A 117 -12.81 -11.15 -3.02
N LEU A 118 -11.76 -10.31 -3.09
CA LEU A 118 -10.74 -10.43 -4.12
C LEU A 118 -9.98 -11.76 -4.02
N ILE A 119 -9.59 -12.16 -2.81
CA ILE A 119 -8.78 -13.38 -2.59
C ILE A 119 -9.63 -14.65 -2.73
N GLY A 120 -10.88 -14.63 -2.28
CA GLY A 120 -11.80 -15.76 -2.34
C GLY A 120 -12.61 -15.86 -3.62
N GLY A 121 -12.49 -14.88 -4.52
CA GLY A 121 -13.34 -14.73 -5.68
C GLY A 121 -12.67 -15.04 -7.02
N VAL A 122 -13.54 -15.02 -8.03
CA VAL A 122 -13.16 -15.06 -9.45
C VAL A 122 -13.25 -13.63 -9.97
N VAL A 123 -12.13 -13.05 -10.37
CA VAL A 123 -12.08 -11.71 -10.95
C VAL A 123 -11.85 -11.86 -12.46
N ASP A 124 -12.72 -11.27 -13.27
CA ASP A 124 -12.68 -11.35 -14.75
C ASP A 124 -12.63 -12.80 -15.28
N GLY A 125 -13.27 -13.75 -14.57
CA GLY A 125 -13.36 -15.15 -14.99
C GLY A 125 -12.18 -16.03 -14.57
N VAL A 126 -11.20 -15.50 -13.84
CA VAL A 126 -10.02 -16.25 -13.36
C VAL A 126 -9.99 -16.24 -11.84
N ASP A 127 -9.74 -17.41 -11.24
CA ASP A 127 -9.57 -17.54 -9.78
C ASP A 127 -8.30 -16.79 -9.35
N PHE A 128 -8.43 -15.93 -8.33
CA PHE A 128 -7.28 -15.21 -7.77
C PHE A 128 -6.15 -16.15 -7.33
N ARG A 129 -6.48 -17.37 -6.92
CA ARG A 129 -5.52 -18.43 -6.56
C ARG A 129 -4.67 -18.90 -7.74
N GLU A 130 -5.18 -18.83 -8.96
CA GLU A 130 -4.41 -19.15 -10.16
C GLU A 130 -3.29 -18.14 -10.41
N ILE A 131 -3.50 -16.86 -10.02
CA ILE A 131 -2.45 -15.83 -10.07
C ILE A 131 -1.30 -16.18 -9.14
N LEU A 132 -1.65 -16.71 -7.97
CA LEU A 132 -0.68 -17.11 -6.96
C LEU A 132 0.00 -18.43 -7.34
N GLY A 133 -0.61 -19.22 -8.25
CA GLY A 133 -0.08 -20.51 -8.70
C GLY A 133 1.32 -20.40 -9.33
N GLY A 134 2.17 -21.36 -9.00
CA GLY A 134 3.56 -21.47 -9.43
C GLY A 134 4.47 -21.86 -8.26
N GLU A 135 5.59 -22.49 -8.56
CA GLU A 135 6.56 -22.89 -7.53
C GLU A 135 7.10 -21.66 -6.78
N GLU A 136 7.19 -21.77 -5.47
CA GLU A 136 7.84 -20.77 -4.62
C GLU A 136 9.31 -20.64 -5.03
N SER A 137 9.67 -19.53 -5.62
CA SER A 137 11.06 -19.22 -5.94
C SER A 137 11.63 -18.31 -4.85
N GLY A 138 12.29 -18.90 -3.87
CA GLY A 138 13.09 -18.16 -2.89
C GLY A 138 12.32 -17.72 -1.63
N SER A 139 12.81 -16.67 -0.97
CA SER A 139 12.35 -16.15 0.32
C SER A 139 11.16 -15.19 0.26
N ASP A 140 10.53 -15.02 -0.90
CA ASP A 140 9.45 -14.05 -1.10
C ASP A 140 8.07 -14.72 -0.97
N TYR A 141 7.11 -13.92 -0.53
CA TYR A 141 5.73 -14.37 -0.37
C TYR A 141 4.99 -14.44 -1.72
N MET A 142 4.02 -15.35 -1.82
CA MET A 142 3.11 -15.38 -2.96
C MET A 142 2.18 -14.17 -2.93
N LEU A 143 1.61 -13.88 -1.75
CA LEU A 143 0.74 -12.74 -1.51
C LEU A 143 1.30 -11.86 -0.40
N GLY A 144 1.46 -10.56 -0.66
CA GLY A 144 1.75 -9.54 0.32
C GLY A 144 0.59 -8.57 0.46
N ILE A 145 0.19 -8.23 1.68
CA ILE A 145 -0.79 -7.18 1.92
C ILE A 145 -0.15 -6.12 2.81
N ALA A 146 0.04 -4.95 2.24
CA ALA A 146 0.61 -3.80 2.93
C ALA A 146 -0.48 -2.80 3.31
N THR A 147 -0.36 -2.22 4.50
CA THR A 147 -1.24 -1.17 4.97
C THR A 147 -0.49 -0.18 5.87
N PRO A 148 -0.93 1.08 5.98
CA PRO A 148 -0.32 2.06 6.89
C PRO A 148 -0.52 1.74 8.37
N TYR A 149 -1.54 0.94 8.73
CA TYR A 149 -1.99 0.78 10.11
C TYR A 149 -1.89 -0.66 10.61
N ARG A 150 -1.30 -0.82 11.81
CA ARG A 150 -1.11 -2.13 12.42
C ARG A 150 -2.42 -2.89 12.63
N LEU A 151 -3.47 -2.25 13.15
CA LEU A 151 -4.76 -2.90 13.38
C LEU A 151 -5.40 -3.39 12.08
N GLN A 152 -5.24 -2.68 10.97
CA GLN A 152 -5.66 -3.13 9.65
C GLN A 152 -4.89 -4.38 9.22
N ALA A 153 -3.56 -4.38 9.40
CA ALA A 153 -2.73 -5.53 9.06
C ALA A 153 -3.13 -6.79 9.86
N ASP A 154 -3.35 -6.64 11.16
CA ASP A 154 -3.74 -7.75 12.03
C ASP A 154 -5.09 -8.34 11.59
N ARG A 155 -6.09 -7.49 11.31
CA ARG A 155 -7.42 -7.93 10.84
C ARG A 155 -7.38 -8.55 9.45
N LEU A 156 -6.59 -8.00 8.53
CA LEU A 156 -6.38 -8.60 7.21
C LEU A 156 -5.71 -9.97 7.33
N SER A 157 -4.76 -10.14 8.26
CA SER A 157 -4.16 -11.45 8.53
C SER A 157 -5.19 -12.47 9.02
N GLU A 158 -6.07 -12.07 9.94
CA GLU A 158 -7.16 -12.91 10.44
C GLU A 158 -8.13 -13.30 9.31
N ALA A 159 -8.51 -12.34 8.46
CA ALA A 159 -9.41 -12.52 7.33
C ALA A 159 -8.85 -13.50 6.30
N ILE A 160 -7.57 -13.35 5.92
CA ILE A 160 -6.92 -14.25 4.96
C ILE A 160 -6.87 -15.69 5.49
N CYS A 161 -6.53 -15.87 6.76
CA CYS A 161 -6.48 -17.19 7.37
C CYS A 161 -7.84 -17.89 7.36
N SER A 162 -8.94 -17.12 7.35
CA SER A 162 -10.31 -17.69 7.32
C SER A 162 -10.83 -17.97 5.91
N THR A 163 -10.37 -17.20 4.91
CA THR A 163 -10.97 -17.20 3.56
C THR A 163 -10.13 -17.98 2.55
N ALA A 164 -8.81 -17.97 2.69
CA ALA A 164 -7.91 -18.59 1.74
C ALA A 164 -7.37 -19.92 2.26
N ASP A 165 -7.56 -21.00 1.49
CA ASP A 165 -6.80 -22.26 1.61
C ASP A 165 -5.32 -22.06 1.18
N LEU A 166 -4.74 -20.91 1.51
CA LEU A 166 -3.34 -20.63 1.24
C LEU A 166 -2.48 -21.18 2.38
N PRO A 167 -1.36 -21.84 2.09
CA PRO A 167 -0.41 -22.24 3.12
C PRO A 167 -0.02 -21.01 3.97
N GLU A 168 0.02 -21.16 5.30
CA GLU A 168 0.32 -20.07 6.24
C GLU A 168 1.59 -19.28 5.88
N MET A 169 2.56 -19.92 5.25
CA MET A 169 3.84 -19.29 4.86
C MET A 169 3.80 -18.56 3.51
N SER A 170 2.73 -18.72 2.73
CA SER A 170 2.65 -18.13 1.37
C SER A 170 2.11 -16.70 1.36
N SER A 171 1.50 -16.24 2.45
CA SER A 171 0.93 -14.90 2.56
C SER A 171 1.48 -14.13 3.76
N LEU A 172 1.59 -12.80 3.60
CA LEU A 172 2.02 -11.90 4.66
C LEU A 172 1.18 -10.63 4.64
N SER A 173 0.47 -10.37 5.75
CA SER A 173 -0.17 -9.06 5.99
C SER A 173 0.58 -8.28 7.06
N GLU A 174 1.12 -7.10 6.69
CA GLU A 174 1.94 -6.27 7.57
C GLU A 174 1.85 -4.77 7.23
N THR A 175 2.38 -3.97 8.14
CA THR A 175 2.54 -2.54 7.85
C THR A 175 3.59 -2.31 6.77
N ILE A 176 3.41 -1.25 5.95
CA ILE A 176 4.31 -0.90 4.84
C ILE A 176 5.77 -0.86 5.29
N HIS A 177 6.05 -0.36 6.51
CA HIS A 177 7.39 -0.28 7.07
C HIS A 177 8.09 -1.65 7.20
N LYS A 178 7.33 -2.69 7.55
CA LYS A 178 7.87 -4.03 7.72
C LYS A 178 8.07 -4.78 6.39
N PHE A 179 7.46 -4.30 5.31
CA PHE A 179 7.75 -4.79 3.97
C PHE A 179 9.07 -4.31 3.40
N GLN A 180 9.75 -3.37 4.06
CA GLN A 180 11.06 -2.93 3.60
C GLN A 180 12.06 -4.10 3.60
N GLY A 181 12.62 -4.41 2.45
CA GLY A 181 13.51 -5.57 2.24
C GLY A 181 12.81 -6.85 1.80
N ARG A 182 11.48 -6.96 1.92
CA ARG A 182 10.68 -8.11 1.49
C ARG A 182 9.95 -7.81 0.18
N GLY A 183 9.45 -8.84 -0.48
CA GLY A 183 8.64 -8.71 -1.70
C GLY A 183 7.57 -9.80 -1.77
N ALA A 184 6.64 -9.65 -2.68
CA ALA A 184 5.63 -10.65 -2.97
C ALA A 184 5.39 -10.74 -4.48
N LYS A 185 4.94 -11.90 -4.96
CA LYS A 185 4.52 -12.09 -6.35
C LYS A 185 3.37 -11.16 -6.66
N ALA A 186 2.29 -11.24 -5.86
CA ALA A 186 1.18 -10.30 -5.86
C ALA A 186 1.22 -9.45 -4.59
N MET A 187 0.96 -8.14 -4.73
CA MET A 187 0.96 -7.18 -3.63
C MET A 187 -0.35 -6.39 -3.60
N ILE A 188 -1.03 -6.39 -2.48
CA ILE A 188 -2.21 -5.56 -2.23
C ILE A 188 -1.82 -4.41 -1.31
N LEU A 189 -2.22 -3.19 -1.65
CA LEU A 189 -2.12 -2.02 -0.78
C LEU A 189 -3.52 -1.60 -0.32
N SER A 190 -3.79 -1.71 0.99
CA SER A 190 -5.01 -1.22 1.63
C SER A 190 -4.73 0.12 2.30
N THR A 191 -5.41 1.19 1.90
CA THR A 191 -5.13 2.56 2.33
C THR A 191 -5.83 2.97 3.61
N VAL A 192 -6.99 2.37 3.90
CA VAL A 192 -7.82 2.57 5.11
C VAL A 192 -8.52 3.92 5.21
N VAL A 193 -7.95 4.97 4.63
CA VAL A 193 -8.47 6.33 4.76
C VAL A 193 -9.72 6.53 3.90
N ASP A 194 -10.65 7.35 4.40
CA ASP A 194 -11.92 7.69 3.78
C ASP A 194 -12.10 9.21 3.66
N GLU A 195 -13.27 9.65 3.19
CA GLU A 195 -13.60 11.05 3.00
C GLU A 195 -13.99 11.78 4.29
N SER A 196 -14.03 11.08 5.43
CA SER A 196 -14.32 11.73 6.72
C SER A 196 -13.26 12.76 7.08
N ARG A 197 -13.62 13.69 7.96
CA ARG A 197 -12.69 14.68 8.51
C ARG A 197 -11.43 14.02 9.11
N ILE A 198 -11.61 12.88 9.77
CA ILE A 198 -10.46 12.13 10.36
C ILE A 198 -9.64 11.47 9.25
N GLY A 199 -10.29 10.94 8.21
CA GLY A 199 -9.61 10.39 7.02
C GLY A 199 -8.74 11.46 6.36
N HIS A 200 -9.27 12.65 6.13
CA HIS A 200 -8.51 13.78 5.58
C HIS A 200 -7.30 14.16 6.45
N MET A 201 -7.45 14.16 7.78
CA MET A 201 -6.32 14.45 8.67
C MET A 201 -5.21 13.38 8.59
N LYS A 202 -5.59 12.13 8.34
CA LYS A 202 -4.66 11.00 8.23
C LYS A 202 -4.09 10.83 6.82
N LEU A 203 -4.72 11.43 5.83
CA LEU A 203 -4.34 11.30 4.42
C LEU A 203 -2.87 11.65 4.19
N ARG A 204 -2.35 12.71 4.80
CA ARG A 204 -0.94 13.12 4.66
C ARG A 204 0.04 12.01 5.04
N PHE A 205 -0.33 11.17 6.01
CA PHE A 205 0.49 10.02 6.41
C PHE A 205 0.42 8.89 5.38
N VAL A 206 -0.78 8.62 4.86
CA VAL A 206 -1.01 7.50 3.92
C VAL A 206 -0.52 7.84 2.51
N ASP A 207 -0.71 9.10 2.07
CA ASP A 207 -0.30 9.61 0.76
C ASP A 207 1.18 10.08 0.74
N ASP A 208 2.01 9.52 1.64
CA ASP A 208 3.45 9.82 1.66
C ASP A 208 4.14 9.15 0.45
N PRO A 209 4.88 9.91 -0.37
CA PRO A 209 5.55 9.38 -1.56
C PRO A 209 6.47 8.20 -1.27
N ARG A 210 7.14 8.21 -0.12
CA ARG A 210 8.08 7.15 0.27
C ARG A 210 7.35 5.87 0.62
N MET A 211 6.20 5.99 1.30
CA MET A 211 5.37 4.84 1.66
C MET A 211 4.77 4.19 0.42
N ILE A 212 4.18 5.00 -0.48
CA ILE A 212 3.60 4.48 -1.72
C ILE A 212 4.68 3.85 -2.60
N ASN A 213 5.85 4.50 -2.75
CA ASN A 213 6.96 3.93 -3.50
C ASN A 213 7.40 2.57 -2.94
N VAL A 214 7.52 2.45 -1.60
CA VAL A 214 7.86 1.17 -0.98
C VAL A 214 6.78 0.14 -1.25
N ALA A 215 5.51 0.45 -1.03
CA ALA A 215 4.41 -0.49 -1.23
C ALA A 215 4.35 -1.00 -2.67
N VAL A 216 4.37 -0.09 -3.66
CA VAL A 216 4.28 -0.44 -5.08
C VAL A 216 5.51 -1.25 -5.52
N SER A 217 6.72 -0.82 -5.15
CA SER A 217 7.96 -1.50 -5.54
C SER A 217 8.22 -2.84 -4.84
N ARG A 218 7.33 -3.31 -3.96
CA ARG A 218 7.37 -4.67 -3.37
C ARG A 218 6.69 -5.71 -4.24
N ALA A 219 5.83 -5.29 -5.15
CA ALA A 219 5.15 -6.18 -6.08
C ALA A 219 6.10 -6.65 -7.18
N LYS A 220 6.20 -7.96 -7.38
CA LYS A 220 7.03 -8.52 -8.46
C LYS A 220 6.28 -8.59 -9.79
N GLU A 221 5.01 -9.03 -9.76
CA GLU A 221 4.21 -9.32 -10.95
C GLU A 221 2.86 -8.62 -10.95
N LYS A 222 2.20 -8.54 -9.79
CA LYS A 222 0.87 -7.95 -9.66
C LYS A 222 0.84 -6.94 -8.53
N PHE A 223 0.20 -5.81 -8.78
CA PHE A 223 -0.08 -4.83 -7.75
C PHE A 223 -1.55 -4.41 -7.79
N ILE A 224 -2.20 -4.46 -6.64
CA ILE A 224 -3.62 -4.13 -6.48
C ILE A 224 -3.74 -3.06 -5.40
N LEU A 225 -4.35 -1.93 -5.77
CA LEU A 225 -4.72 -0.89 -4.83
C LEU A 225 -6.16 -1.11 -4.37
N VAL A 226 -6.38 -1.25 -3.07
CA VAL A 226 -7.70 -1.25 -2.45
C VAL A 226 -7.88 0.07 -1.71
N THR A 227 -8.84 0.88 -2.13
CA THR A 227 -9.03 2.26 -1.63
C THR A 227 -10.41 2.80 -1.95
N ASN A 228 -10.81 3.89 -1.28
CA ASN A 228 -11.97 4.69 -1.67
C ASN A 228 -11.58 6.10 -2.15
N HIS A 229 -10.31 6.31 -2.48
CA HIS A 229 -9.71 7.64 -2.58
C HIS A 229 -9.60 8.26 -3.97
N ASP A 230 -10.20 7.70 -5.01
CA ASP A 230 -10.01 8.25 -6.37
C ASP A 230 -10.62 9.64 -6.57
N GLU A 231 -11.61 10.00 -5.77
CA GLU A 231 -12.33 11.28 -5.89
C GLU A 231 -11.88 12.33 -4.86
N VAL A 232 -10.96 12.00 -3.95
CA VAL A 232 -10.50 12.96 -2.94
C VAL A 232 -9.48 13.93 -3.54
N PRO A 233 -9.84 15.22 -3.68
CA PRO A 233 -8.99 16.21 -4.37
C PRO A 233 -7.64 16.45 -3.68
N ARG A 234 -7.48 16.02 -2.43
CA ARG A 234 -6.28 16.24 -1.60
C ARG A 234 -5.24 15.13 -1.68
N SER A 235 -5.63 13.95 -2.13
CA SER A 235 -4.68 12.89 -2.44
C SER A 235 -3.90 13.24 -3.71
N LYS A 236 -2.59 13.10 -3.66
CA LYS A 236 -1.71 13.39 -4.81
C LYS A 236 -1.17 12.09 -5.42
N ILE A 237 -0.56 11.26 -4.60
CA ILE A 237 0.14 10.07 -5.09
C ILE A 237 -0.83 8.92 -5.33
N ILE A 238 -1.78 8.69 -4.40
CA ILE A 238 -2.82 7.67 -4.57
C ILE A 238 -3.66 7.98 -5.81
N LYS A 239 -4.09 9.26 -5.96
CA LYS A 239 -4.81 9.69 -7.16
C LYS A 239 -3.99 9.51 -8.43
N ALA A 240 -2.71 9.88 -8.42
CA ALA A 240 -1.84 9.70 -9.56
C ALA A 240 -1.67 8.20 -9.93
N LEU A 241 -1.64 7.31 -8.94
CA LEU A 241 -1.61 5.86 -9.17
C LEU A 241 -2.90 5.38 -9.81
N ILE A 242 -4.07 5.80 -9.32
CA ILE A 242 -5.37 5.46 -9.90
C ILE A 242 -5.46 5.97 -11.34
N ASP A 243 -5.08 7.24 -11.57
CA ASP A 243 -5.10 7.85 -12.90
C ASP A 243 -4.11 7.14 -13.86
N TYR A 244 -2.97 6.69 -13.35
CA TYR A 244 -2.00 5.91 -14.13
C TYR A 244 -2.57 4.55 -14.55
N VAL A 245 -3.20 3.81 -13.64
CA VAL A 245 -3.86 2.53 -13.96
C VAL A 245 -4.98 2.75 -14.95
N ARG A 246 -5.83 3.77 -14.74
CA ARG A 246 -6.94 4.12 -15.65
C ARG A 246 -6.45 4.49 -17.05
N PHE A 247 -5.33 5.18 -17.14
CA PHE A 247 -4.71 5.52 -18.43
C PHE A 247 -4.17 4.29 -19.16
N GLN A 248 -3.58 3.33 -18.44
CA GLN A 248 -3.11 2.08 -19.03
C GLN A 248 -4.27 1.20 -19.52
N ASN A 249 -5.27 1.01 -18.68
CA ASN A 249 -6.48 0.27 -19.01
C ASN A 249 -7.63 0.68 -18.06
N PRO A 250 -8.65 1.40 -18.56
CA PRO A 250 -9.79 1.84 -17.75
C PRO A 250 -10.53 0.70 -17.04
N ASN A 251 -10.57 -0.48 -17.64
CA ASN A 251 -11.27 -1.66 -17.10
C ASN A 251 -10.58 -2.22 -15.83
N GLN A 252 -9.37 -1.77 -15.52
CA GLN A 252 -8.64 -2.19 -14.31
C GLN A 252 -8.94 -1.31 -13.09
N VAL A 253 -9.77 -0.28 -13.24
CA VAL A 253 -10.28 0.53 -12.13
C VAL A 253 -11.73 0.16 -11.92
N THR A 254 -11.99 -0.73 -10.97
CA THR A 254 -13.31 -1.31 -10.71
C THR A 254 -13.79 -0.98 -9.30
N GLU A 255 -15.10 -1.09 -9.07
CA GLU A 255 -15.70 -0.96 -7.75
C GLU A 255 -16.06 -2.35 -7.21
N SER A 256 -15.88 -2.53 -5.89
CA SER A 256 -16.34 -3.70 -5.18
C SER A 256 -17.85 -3.56 -4.91
N GLU A 257 -18.58 -4.64 -5.07
CA GLU A 257 -20.01 -4.71 -4.73
C GLU A 257 -20.23 -5.16 -3.28
N VAL A 258 -19.16 -5.34 -2.52
CA VAL A 258 -19.23 -5.83 -1.14
C VAL A 258 -19.98 -4.86 -0.25
N LEU A 259 -21.08 -5.32 0.31
CA LEU A 259 -21.84 -4.63 1.33
C LEU A 259 -21.39 -5.11 2.71
N SER A 260 -21.06 -4.17 3.60
CA SER A 260 -20.77 -4.52 4.99
C SER A 260 -22.04 -4.98 5.72
N VAL A 261 -21.86 -5.74 6.80
CA VAL A 261 -22.98 -6.12 7.69
C VAL A 261 -23.75 -4.88 8.20
N PHE A 262 -23.04 -3.77 8.38
CA PHE A 262 -23.65 -2.51 8.78
C PHE A 262 -24.60 -1.97 7.70
N ASP A 263 -24.22 -2.03 6.44
CA ASP A 263 -25.07 -1.56 5.31
C ASP A 263 -26.32 -2.45 5.16
N LEU A 264 -26.17 -3.76 5.41
CA LEU A 264 -27.29 -4.69 5.37
C LEU A 264 -28.31 -4.45 6.51
N LEU A 265 -27.80 -4.10 7.70
CA LEU A 265 -28.66 -3.86 8.87
C LEU A 265 -29.28 -2.45 8.88
N TYR A 266 -28.63 -1.47 8.27
CA TYR A 266 -29.00 -0.05 8.34
C TYR A 266 -28.97 0.62 6.96
N LYS A 267 -29.64 -0.01 6.00
CA LYS A 267 -29.64 0.41 4.60
C LYS A 267 -30.03 1.90 4.37
N GLU A 268 -30.97 2.42 5.17
CA GLU A 268 -31.36 3.83 5.15
C GLU A 268 -30.44 4.74 5.96
N TYR A 269 -29.66 4.16 6.89
CA TYR A 269 -28.75 4.91 7.75
C TYR A 269 -27.36 5.10 7.09
N SER A 270 -26.98 4.19 6.19
CA SER A 270 -25.76 4.32 5.41
C SER A 270 -25.82 5.51 4.45
N GLU A 271 -26.99 5.81 3.89
CA GLU A 271 -27.21 6.98 3.06
C GLU A 271 -27.06 8.28 3.84
N ARG A 272 -27.52 8.33 5.09
CA ARG A 272 -27.40 9.51 5.98
C ARG A 272 -26.02 9.70 6.60
N LEU A 273 -25.22 8.63 6.70
CA LEU A 273 -23.84 8.72 7.16
C LEU A 273 -22.87 9.11 6.04
N ASN A 274 -23.33 9.11 4.80
CA ASN A 274 -22.59 9.50 3.63
C ASN A 274 -22.73 11.02 3.31
N GLU A 275 -23.71 11.71 3.92
CA GLU A 275 -23.83 13.17 3.92
C GLU A 275 -23.00 13.81 5.06
#